data_81448c1668365fa312652818e5496d96
#
_entry.id   81448c1668365fa312652818e5496d96
#
_cell.length_a   1.000
_cell.length_b   1.000
_cell.length_c   1.000
_cell.angle_alpha   90.00
_cell.angle_beta   90.00
_cell.angle_gamma   90.00
#
_symmetry.space_group_name_H-M   'P 1'
#
loop_
_entity.id
_entity.type
_entity.pdbx_description
1 polymer ?
#
loop_
_entity_poly.entity_id
_entity_poly.type
_entity_poly.pdbx_seq_one_letter_code
_entity_poly.pdbx_strand_id
1 'polypeptide(L)'
;ECHLIISKQDGRITHEIQIPSKGIETPVVTEGEFVITPEFYLTFPDRDKWILVNTSSDTIFHYLPDGNLSPFIVRSPSISSMDTKVFLFPTVITDRYCFMRTMRKEVDFTTFKGFLGEDLVYDKQENALFSYILYNDDFINKEEVSLTSEPRNPEIAICQTLDAPDLVEAYEKGQLKGKLKEIAANLDEESNPVVMLRLLPCWKKVS
;
A
#
# COMPACT_ATOMS: atom_id res chain seq x y z
N GLU A 1 12.44 -11.19 13.32
CA GLU A 1 11.90 -11.33 11.94
C GLU A 1 13.04 -11.26 10.94
N CYS A 2 13.07 -12.14 9.94
CA CYS A 2 14.06 -12.11 8.87
C CYS A 2 13.35 -12.30 7.51
N HIS A 3 13.95 -11.78 6.46
CA HIS A 3 13.56 -12.09 5.10
C HIS A 3 14.42 -13.22 4.56
N LEU A 4 13.82 -14.10 3.76
CA LEU A 4 14.49 -15.28 3.22
C LEU A 4 14.60 -15.16 1.69
N ILE A 5 15.78 -15.48 1.18
CA ILE A 5 15.97 -15.72 -0.25
C ILE A 5 15.94 -17.23 -0.48
N ILE A 6 15.02 -17.64 -1.34
CA ILE A 6 14.78 -19.06 -1.64
C ILE A 6 15.13 -19.33 -3.11
N SER A 7 15.89 -20.40 -3.34
CA SER A 7 16.19 -20.89 -4.69
C SER A 7 14.92 -21.35 -5.39
N LYS A 8 14.67 -20.83 -6.59
CA LYS A 8 13.55 -21.27 -7.44
C LYS A 8 13.73 -22.68 -8.00
N GLN A 9 14.94 -23.23 -7.97
CA GLN A 9 15.25 -24.53 -8.55
C GLN A 9 14.88 -25.67 -7.59
N ASP A 10 15.15 -25.51 -6.31
CA ASP A 10 15.08 -26.59 -5.32
C ASP A 10 14.41 -26.19 -3.99
N GLY A 11 13.96 -24.93 -3.86
CA GLY A 11 13.27 -24.46 -2.66
C GLY A 11 14.17 -24.22 -1.44
N ARG A 12 15.50 -24.36 -1.57
CA ARG A 12 16.40 -24.13 -0.43
C ARG A 12 16.53 -22.67 -0.10
N ILE A 13 16.65 -22.37 1.20
CA ILE A 13 17.04 -21.05 1.68
C ILE A 13 18.52 -20.85 1.30
N THR A 14 18.78 -19.83 0.48
CA THR A 14 20.14 -19.48 0.04
C THR A 14 20.72 -18.33 0.84
N HIS A 15 19.87 -17.49 1.41
CA HIS A 15 20.30 -16.37 2.23
C HIS A 15 19.22 -15.95 3.23
N GLU A 16 19.64 -15.51 4.42
CA GLU A 16 18.79 -14.92 5.44
C GLU A 16 19.18 -13.46 5.64
N ILE A 17 18.21 -12.55 5.49
CA ILE A 17 18.43 -11.12 5.65
C ILE A 17 17.80 -10.71 6.97
N GLN A 18 18.63 -10.39 7.95
CA GLN A 18 18.19 -9.95 9.27
C GLN A 18 18.11 -8.43 9.31
N ILE A 19 16.93 -7.90 9.65
CA ILE A 19 16.71 -6.47 9.87
C ILE A 19 16.84 -6.19 11.36
N PRO A 20 17.69 -5.28 11.78
CA PRO A 20 17.84 -4.91 13.19
C PRO A 20 16.53 -4.39 13.77
N SER A 21 16.13 -4.92 14.93
CA SER A 21 14.97 -4.46 15.69
C SER A 21 15.22 -4.57 17.19
N LYS A 22 14.55 -3.75 18.00
CA LYS A 22 14.69 -3.73 19.46
C LYS A 22 13.72 -4.64 20.20
N GLY A 23 12.88 -5.34 19.50
CA GLY A 23 11.83 -6.21 20.03
C GLY A 23 10.99 -6.78 18.90
N ILE A 24 9.86 -7.37 19.24
CA ILE A 24 8.89 -7.86 18.26
C ILE A 24 7.63 -6.99 18.37
N GLU A 25 7.33 -6.26 17.32
CA GLU A 25 6.11 -5.47 17.19
C GLU A 25 5.36 -5.91 15.95
N THR A 26 4.12 -6.30 16.12
CA THR A 26 3.26 -6.76 15.02
C THR A 26 1.97 -5.94 14.96
N PRO A 27 1.45 -5.63 13.79
CA PRO A 27 0.18 -4.93 13.61
C PRO A 27 -1.01 -5.89 13.81
N VAL A 28 -0.96 -6.72 14.83
CA VAL A 28 -2.04 -7.65 15.19
C VAL A 28 -2.79 -7.06 16.36
N VAL A 29 -4.10 -6.96 16.24
CA VAL A 29 -5.01 -6.54 17.31
C VAL A 29 -5.88 -7.73 17.72
N THR A 30 -5.98 -7.95 19.04
CA THR A 30 -6.83 -9.03 19.60
C THR A 30 -7.83 -8.41 20.56
N GLU A 31 -9.09 -8.81 20.42
CA GLU A 31 -10.18 -8.47 21.36
C GLU A 31 -11.09 -9.66 21.56
N GLY A 32 -11.09 -10.20 22.79
CA GLY A 32 -11.78 -11.46 23.10
C GLY A 32 -11.23 -12.61 22.24
N GLU A 33 -12.11 -13.24 21.44
CA GLU A 33 -11.73 -14.32 20.53
C GLU A 33 -11.35 -13.81 19.12
N PHE A 34 -11.48 -12.50 18.86
CA PHE A 34 -11.15 -11.93 17.56
C PHE A 34 -9.67 -11.61 17.45
N VAL A 35 -9.09 -12.00 16.33
CA VAL A 35 -7.72 -11.65 15.93
C VAL A 35 -7.81 -10.96 14.57
N ILE A 36 -7.44 -9.68 14.53
CA ILE A 36 -7.49 -8.88 13.31
C ILE A 36 -6.07 -8.56 12.88
N THR A 37 -5.76 -8.91 11.65
CA THR A 37 -4.49 -8.63 10.98
C THR A 37 -4.77 -7.77 9.76
N PRO A 38 -4.00 -6.69 9.52
CA PRO A 38 -4.12 -5.93 8.28
C PRO A 38 -3.47 -6.67 7.12
N GLU A 39 -3.91 -6.35 5.92
CA GLU A 39 -3.18 -6.71 4.71
C GLU A 39 -2.04 -5.71 4.47
N PHE A 40 -0.82 -6.21 4.37
CA PHE A 40 0.36 -5.40 4.04
C PHE A 40 1.46 -6.29 3.46
N TYR A 41 2.34 -5.66 2.71
CA TYR A 41 3.50 -6.32 2.13
C TYR A 41 4.77 -5.91 2.85
N LEU A 42 5.62 -6.89 3.13
CA LEU A 42 6.92 -6.66 3.79
C LEU A 42 8.08 -6.57 2.79
N THR A 43 7.82 -6.94 1.54
CA THR A 43 8.81 -6.89 0.47
C THR A 43 8.18 -6.45 -0.84
N PHE A 44 8.80 -5.53 -1.53
CA PHE A 44 8.37 -5.15 -2.88
C PHE A 44 9.55 -4.59 -3.70
N PRO A 45 9.48 -4.72 -5.05
CA PRO A 45 10.56 -4.27 -5.91
C PRO A 45 10.61 -2.73 -5.99
N ASP A 46 11.83 -2.18 -6.06
CA ASP A 46 12.12 -0.80 -6.42
C ASP A 46 13.26 -0.78 -7.44
N ARG A 47 12.94 -0.86 -8.73
CA ARG A 47 13.88 -0.97 -9.85
C ARG A 47 14.76 -2.22 -9.75
N ASP A 48 16.06 -2.03 -9.49
CA ASP A 48 17.07 -3.09 -9.35
C ASP A 48 17.25 -3.58 -7.90
N LYS A 49 16.52 -3.02 -6.96
CA LYS A 49 16.59 -3.33 -5.51
C LYS A 49 15.23 -3.76 -4.97
N TRP A 50 15.25 -4.21 -3.73
CA TRP A 50 14.06 -4.56 -2.98
C TRP A 50 13.89 -3.65 -1.78
N ILE A 51 12.69 -3.26 -1.50
CA ILE A 51 12.34 -2.62 -0.24
C ILE A 51 11.94 -3.70 0.74
N LEU A 52 12.57 -3.65 1.92
CA LEU A 52 12.32 -4.56 3.01
C LEU A 52 11.74 -3.79 4.19
N VAL A 53 10.56 -4.20 4.62
CA VAL A 53 9.85 -3.67 5.78
C VAL A 53 9.89 -4.70 6.89
N ASN A 54 10.29 -4.27 8.08
CA ASN A 54 10.11 -5.04 9.31
C ASN A 54 9.31 -4.18 10.27
N THR A 55 8.14 -4.65 10.68
CA THR A 55 7.23 -3.92 11.55
C THR A 55 7.82 -3.59 12.92
N SER A 56 8.85 -4.32 13.32
CA SER A 56 9.57 -4.12 14.58
C SER A 56 10.78 -3.18 14.45
N SER A 57 11.08 -2.70 13.25
CA SER A 57 12.20 -1.80 12.97
C SER A 57 11.73 -0.37 12.74
N ASP A 58 12.52 0.60 13.19
CA ASP A 58 12.31 2.02 12.89
C ASP A 58 12.84 2.40 11.50
N THR A 59 13.54 1.47 10.83
CA THR A 59 14.14 1.69 9.52
C THR A 59 13.59 0.71 8.51
N ILE A 60 13.14 1.24 7.38
CA ILE A 60 12.83 0.50 6.16
C ILE A 60 14.09 0.52 5.30
N PHE A 61 14.48 -0.62 4.74
CA PHE A 61 15.74 -0.77 4.03
C PHE A 61 15.52 -1.03 2.54
N HIS A 62 16.47 -0.57 1.74
CA HIS A 62 16.75 -1.18 0.45
C HIS A 62 17.69 -2.36 0.62
N TYR A 63 17.34 -3.49 0.02
CA TYR A 63 18.26 -4.60 -0.21
C TYR A 63 18.82 -4.46 -1.61
N LEU A 64 20.14 -4.28 -1.68
CA LEU A 64 20.86 -3.94 -2.91
C LEU A 64 21.27 -5.21 -3.67
N PRO A 65 21.60 -5.12 -4.97
CA PRO A 65 22.06 -6.25 -5.77
C PRO A 65 23.34 -6.91 -5.25
N ASP A 66 24.17 -6.17 -4.53
CA ASP A 66 25.40 -6.68 -3.88
C ASP A 66 25.15 -7.42 -2.55
N GLY A 67 23.88 -7.54 -2.14
CA GLY A 67 23.48 -8.19 -0.90
C GLY A 67 23.53 -7.32 0.35
N ASN A 68 23.81 -6.03 0.21
CA ASN A 68 23.88 -5.11 1.34
C ASN A 68 22.52 -4.46 1.64
N LEU A 69 22.31 -4.10 2.91
CA LEU A 69 21.20 -3.27 3.36
C LEU A 69 21.61 -1.79 3.37
N SER A 70 20.77 -0.95 2.78
CA SER A 70 20.91 0.51 2.83
C SER A 70 19.65 1.14 3.44
N PRO A 71 19.74 2.00 4.46
CA PRO A 71 18.59 2.71 5.00
C PRO A 71 17.88 3.50 3.91
N PHE A 72 16.55 3.37 3.85
CA PHE A 72 15.71 4.08 2.89
C PHE A 72 14.80 5.10 3.58
N ILE A 73 14.04 4.66 4.58
CA ILE A 73 13.20 5.52 5.41
C ILE A 73 13.53 5.24 6.87
N VAL A 74 13.84 6.29 7.60
CA VAL A 74 14.04 6.22 9.06
C VAL A 74 12.97 7.05 9.70
N ARG A 75 12.18 6.44 10.58
CA ARG A 75 11.10 7.14 11.26
C ARG A 75 11.50 7.62 12.66
N SER A 76 10.89 8.70 13.08
CA SER A 76 10.95 9.23 14.43
C SER A 76 9.54 9.70 14.81
N PRO A 77 9.06 9.43 16.01
CA PRO A 77 9.69 8.66 17.09
C PRO A 77 9.80 7.16 16.78
N SER A 78 10.61 6.46 17.61
CA SER A 78 10.75 5.00 17.53
C SER A 78 9.42 4.32 17.87
N ILE A 79 9.12 3.20 17.16
CA ILE A 79 7.91 2.42 17.43
C ILE A 79 7.85 1.93 18.88
N SER A 80 8.99 1.57 19.45
CA SER A 80 9.08 1.09 20.81
C SER A 80 8.73 2.17 21.85
N SER A 81 8.89 3.46 21.50
CA SER A 81 8.61 4.60 22.38
C SER A 81 7.18 5.13 22.30
N MET A 82 6.37 4.63 21.35
CA MET A 82 4.98 5.05 21.20
C MET A 82 4.07 4.29 22.17
N ASP A 83 3.12 4.96 22.80
CA ASP A 83 2.06 4.32 23.58
C ASP A 83 1.15 3.51 22.65
N THR A 84 0.51 4.15 21.70
CA THR A 84 -0.15 3.48 20.57
C THR A 84 0.84 3.30 19.45
N LYS A 85 1.11 2.04 19.08
CA LYS A 85 2.05 1.72 18.02
C LYS A 85 1.50 2.17 16.65
N VAL A 86 2.32 2.90 15.90
CA VAL A 86 2.00 3.33 14.54
C VAL A 86 3.02 2.73 13.59
N PHE A 87 2.56 1.88 12.70
CA PHE A 87 3.38 1.27 11.64
C PHE A 87 3.39 2.17 10.41
N LEU A 88 4.43 2.04 9.59
CA LEU A 88 4.59 2.78 8.34
C LEU A 88 4.87 1.78 7.21
N PHE A 89 4.08 1.85 6.16
CA PHE A 89 4.20 1.01 4.98
C PHE A 89 4.33 1.89 3.73
N PRO A 90 5.45 1.79 2.98
CA PRO A 90 5.50 2.35 1.64
C PRO A 90 4.46 1.65 0.75
N THR A 91 3.87 2.38 -0.18
CA THR A 91 2.90 1.85 -1.14
C THR A 91 3.41 1.98 -2.56
N VAL A 92 3.56 3.19 -3.06
CA VAL A 92 4.01 3.49 -4.42
C VAL A 92 5.23 4.39 -4.38
N ILE A 93 6.28 4.05 -5.14
CA ILE A 93 7.50 4.83 -5.20
C ILE A 93 7.77 5.23 -6.64
N THR A 94 7.93 6.53 -6.83
CA THR A 94 8.32 7.14 -8.11
C THR A 94 9.66 7.86 -7.98
N ASP A 95 10.14 8.43 -9.06
CA ASP A 95 11.36 9.24 -9.04
C ASP A 95 11.24 10.43 -8.06
N ARG A 96 10.09 11.08 -8.03
CA ARG A 96 9.83 12.26 -7.21
C ARG A 96 9.16 11.93 -5.89
N TYR A 97 8.18 11.04 -5.89
CA TYR A 97 7.31 10.81 -4.74
C TYR A 97 7.55 9.45 -4.08
N CYS A 98 7.41 9.42 -2.77
CA CYS A 98 7.27 8.20 -2.00
C CYS A 98 5.94 8.25 -1.27
N PHE A 99 4.97 7.47 -1.73
CA PHE A 99 3.67 7.31 -1.10
C PHE A 99 3.77 6.25 -0.02
N MET A 100 3.13 6.52 1.11
CA MET A 100 3.19 5.69 2.29
C MET A 100 1.84 5.70 2.99
N ARG A 101 1.58 4.68 3.79
CA ARG A 101 0.43 4.63 4.68
C ARG A 101 0.89 4.37 6.11
N THR A 102 0.37 5.13 7.05
CA THR A 102 0.49 4.80 8.47
C THR A 102 -0.64 3.88 8.87
N MET A 103 -0.41 3.10 9.93
CA MET A 103 -1.39 2.19 10.48
C MET A 103 -1.23 2.15 11.99
N ARG A 104 -2.25 2.57 12.73
CA ARG A 104 -2.27 2.46 14.19
C ARG A 104 -2.62 1.03 14.59
N LYS A 105 -2.02 0.54 15.68
CA LYS A 105 -2.39 -0.75 16.29
C LYS A 105 -3.71 -0.63 17.06
N GLU A 106 -4.72 -0.12 16.39
CA GLU A 106 -6.07 0.11 16.92
C GLU A 106 -7.09 -0.22 15.85
N VAL A 107 -8.17 -0.86 16.24
CA VAL A 107 -9.32 -1.17 15.39
C VAL A 107 -10.57 -0.66 16.07
N ASP A 108 -11.43 0.03 15.31
CA ASP A 108 -12.76 0.39 15.78
C ASP A 108 -13.72 -0.78 15.57
N PHE A 109 -13.93 -1.56 16.62
CA PHE A 109 -14.83 -2.71 16.59
C PHE A 109 -16.31 -2.34 16.48
N THR A 110 -16.70 -1.07 16.67
CA THR A 110 -18.08 -0.64 16.51
C THR A 110 -18.45 -0.39 15.05
N THR A 111 -17.53 0.15 14.27
CA THR A 111 -17.74 0.44 12.85
C THR A 111 -17.11 -0.59 11.92
N PHE A 112 -16.22 -1.43 12.42
CA PHE A 112 -15.43 -2.40 11.65
C PHE A 112 -14.70 -1.78 10.45
N LYS A 113 -14.34 -0.48 10.53
CA LYS A 113 -13.63 0.22 9.46
C LYS A 113 -12.15 -0.17 9.29
N GLY A 114 -11.70 -1.21 10.02
CA GLY A 114 -10.33 -1.67 9.98
C GLY A 114 -9.36 -0.80 10.78
N PHE A 115 -8.09 -0.87 10.43
CA PHE A 115 -7.04 -0.14 11.13
C PHE A 115 -7.08 1.35 10.77
N LEU A 116 -7.04 2.20 11.79
CA LEU A 116 -6.93 3.65 11.60
C LEU A 116 -5.54 4.00 11.03
N GLY A 117 -5.49 4.94 10.11
CA GLY A 117 -4.23 5.37 9.49
C GLY A 117 -4.40 6.62 8.65
N GLU A 118 -3.28 7.09 8.12
CA GLU A 118 -3.20 8.25 7.24
C GLU A 118 -2.37 7.92 6.02
N ASP A 119 -2.80 8.42 4.87
CA ASP A 119 -2.05 8.35 3.63
C ASP A 119 -1.11 9.56 3.53
N LEU A 120 0.17 9.27 3.35
CA LEU A 120 1.26 10.25 3.35
C LEU A 120 2.02 10.19 2.02
N VAL A 121 2.48 11.33 1.56
CA VAL A 121 3.39 11.45 0.42
C VAL A 121 4.60 12.29 0.78
N TYR A 122 5.79 11.74 0.56
CA TYR A 122 7.05 12.46 0.65
C TYR A 122 7.47 12.90 -0.74
N ASP A 123 7.57 14.23 -0.94
CA ASP A 123 8.12 14.82 -2.14
C ASP A 123 9.64 14.96 -1.99
N LYS A 124 10.39 14.18 -2.76
CA LYS A 124 11.85 14.14 -2.72
C LYS A 124 12.50 15.43 -3.22
N GLN A 125 11.83 16.22 -4.06
CA GLN A 125 12.34 17.49 -4.57
C GLN A 125 12.13 18.61 -3.57
N GLU A 126 10.96 18.68 -2.98
CA GLU A 126 10.62 19.69 -1.97
C GLU A 126 11.18 19.33 -0.58
N ASN A 127 11.64 18.09 -0.40
CA ASN A 127 12.05 17.53 0.89
C ASN A 127 10.98 17.72 1.98
N ALA A 128 9.73 17.43 1.62
CA ALA A 128 8.57 17.69 2.46
C ALA A 128 7.60 16.52 2.48
N LEU A 129 6.93 16.34 3.62
CA LEU A 129 5.93 15.31 3.85
C LEU A 129 4.54 15.96 3.92
N PHE A 130 3.57 15.37 3.21
CA PHE A 130 2.19 15.84 3.15
C PHE A 130 1.22 14.67 3.40
N SER A 131 0.08 14.95 3.99
CA SER A 131 -1.08 14.08 3.92
C SER A 131 -1.77 14.29 2.59
N TYR A 132 -2.36 13.22 2.01
CA TYR A 132 -3.11 13.32 0.76
C TYR A 132 -4.37 12.48 0.81
N ILE A 133 -5.31 12.81 -0.06
CA ILE A 133 -6.50 12.01 -0.36
C ILE A 133 -6.60 11.90 -1.87
N LEU A 134 -6.79 10.68 -2.36
CA LEU A 134 -7.03 10.43 -3.78
C LEU A 134 -8.52 10.21 -4.03
N TYR A 135 -8.99 10.73 -5.14
CA TYR A 135 -10.37 10.57 -5.57
C TYR A 135 -10.43 9.91 -6.95
N ASN A 136 -11.43 9.08 -7.14
CA ASN A 136 -11.80 8.59 -8.46
C ASN A 136 -12.64 9.65 -9.16
N ASP A 137 -12.08 10.27 -10.19
CA ASP A 137 -12.74 11.32 -10.96
C ASP A 137 -13.88 10.81 -11.85
N ASP A 138 -14.02 9.51 -12.04
CA ASP A 138 -15.15 8.92 -12.77
C ASP A 138 -16.46 8.92 -11.93
N PHE A 139 -16.35 9.19 -10.60
CA PHE A 139 -17.51 9.46 -9.73
C PHE A 139 -17.73 10.96 -9.54
N ILE A 140 -18.99 11.39 -9.69
CA ILE A 140 -19.37 12.81 -9.50
C ILE A 140 -19.13 13.25 -8.06
N ASN A 141 -19.40 12.37 -7.10
CA ASN A 141 -19.26 12.63 -5.66
C ASN A 141 -17.83 12.43 -5.14
N LYS A 142 -16.83 12.28 -6.03
CA LYS A 142 -15.42 12.10 -5.67
C LYS A 142 -15.22 10.95 -4.69
N GLU A 143 -15.42 9.74 -5.14
CA GLU A 143 -15.17 8.56 -4.32
C GLU A 143 -13.69 8.43 -3.99
N GLU A 144 -13.38 8.22 -2.71
CA GLU A 144 -12.00 8.07 -2.26
C GLU A 144 -11.44 6.72 -2.71
N VAL A 145 -10.19 6.73 -3.13
CA VAL A 145 -9.43 5.54 -3.52
C VAL A 145 -8.09 5.50 -2.81
N SER A 146 -7.64 4.31 -2.47
CA SER A 146 -6.32 4.10 -1.87
C SER A 146 -5.32 3.62 -2.90
N LEU A 147 -4.04 4.01 -2.74
CA LEU A 147 -2.95 3.44 -3.52
C LEU A 147 -2.71 2.00 -3.08
N THR A 148 -2.64 1.11 -4.05
CA THR A 148 -2.33 -0.31 -3.82
C THR A 148 -0.82 -0.50 -3.83
N SER A 149 -0.30 -1.23 -2.85
CA SER A 149 1.10 -1.67 -2.82
C SER A 149 1.26 -3.11 -3.34
N GLU A 150 0.47 -3.51 -4.36
CA GLU A 150 0.63 -4.85 -4.91
C GLU A 150 2.00 -5.02 -5.56
N PRO A 151 2.85 -5.92 -5.04
CA PRO A 151 4.24 -6.06 -5.52
C PRO A 151 4.36 -6.72 -6.89
N ARG A 152 3.23 -7.07 -7.52
CA ARG A 152 3.21 -7.83 -8.78
C ARG A 152 3.57 -6.98 -10.00
N ASN A 153 3.21 -5.70 -9.97
CA ASN A 153 3.54 -4.78 -11.07
C ASN A 153 3.80 -3.38 -10.53
N PRO A 154 5.06 -2.92 -10.50
CA PRO A 154 5.42 -1.60 -9.99
C PRO A 154 4.90 -0.43 -10.84
N GLU A 155 4.33 -0.70 -12.03
CA GLU A 155 3.71 0.32 -12.88
C GLU A 155 2.26 0.62 -12.49
N ILE A 156 1.63 -0.25 -11.67
CA ILE A 156 0.24 -0.08 -11.24
C ILE A 156 0.22 0.67 -9.90
N ALA A 157 -0.37 1.86 -9.93
CA ALA A 157 -0.57 2.67 -8.72
C ALA A 157 -1.87 2.33 -8.00
N ILE A 158 -2.93 1.98 -8.72
CA ILE A 158 -4.24 1.63 -8.18
C ILE A 158 -4.74 0.40 -8.92
N CYS A 159 -5.16 -0.60 -8.15
CA CYS A 159 -5.92 -1.74 -8.63
C CYS A 159 -7.15 -1.87 -7.73
N GLN A 160 -8.32 -1.66 -8.29
CA GLN A 160 -9.59 -1.75 -7.57
C GLN A 160 -10.57 -2.61 -8.35
N THR A 161 -11.24 -3.51 -7.64
CA THR A 161 -12.37 -4.27 -8.18
C THR A 161 -13.65 -3.53 -7.81
N LEU A 162 -14.46 -3.23 -8.81
CA LEU A 162 -15.75 -2.54 -8.68
C LEU A 162 -16.85 -3.54 -9.01
N ASP A 163 -17.73 -3.80 -8.08
CA ASP A 163 -18.80 -4.76 -8.27
C ASP A 163 -19.87 -4.24 -9.23
N ALA A 164 -20.35 -5.12 -10.11
CA ALA A 164 -21.31 -4.73 -11.14
C ALA A 164 -22.62 -4.18 -10.58
N PRO A 165 -23.24 -4.77 -9.54
CA PRO A 165 -24.44 -4.19 -8.93
C PRO A 165 -24.26 -2.76 -8.45
N ASP A 166 -23.12 -2.47 -7.79
CA ASP A 166 -22.82 -1.12 -7.30
C ASP A 166 -22.66 -0.12 -8.45
N LEU A 167 -22.03 -0.55 -9.55
CA LEU A 167 -21.87 0.28 -10.74
C LEU A 167 -23.19 0.53 -11.46
N VAL A 168 -24.07 -0.47 -11.56
CA VAL A 168 -25.43 -0.34 -12.13
C VAL A 168 -26.23 0.67 -11.31
N GLU A 169 -26.24 0.52 -9.99
CA GLU A 169 -26.93 1.43 -9.08
C GLU A 169 -26.40 2.88 -9.20
N ALA A 170 -25.06 3.03 -9.22
CA ALA A 170 -24.43 4.34 -9.39
C ALA A 170 -24.72 4.97 -10.76
N TYR A 171 -24.81 4.16 -11.82
CA TYR A 171 -25.21 4.63 -13.15
C TYR A 171 -26.65 5.12 -13.17
N GLU A 172 -27.59 4.37 -12.61
CA GLU A 172 -29.01 4.73 -12.54
C GLU A 172 -29.24 6.02 -11.72
N LYS A 173 -28.45 6.20 -10.65
CA LYS A 173 -28.47 7.41 -9.83
C LYS A 173 -27.77 8.61 -10.50
N GLY A 174 -27.19 8.42 -11.69
CA GLY A 174 -26.45 9.47 -12.40
C GLY A 174 -25.17 9.92 -11.71
N GLN A 175 -24.53 9.04 -10.90
CA GLN A 175 -23.34 9.34 -10.10
C GLN A 175 -22.03 9.15 -10.87
N LEU A 176 -22.09 8.52 -12.06
CA LEU A 176 -20.92 8.21 -12.86
C LEU A 176 -20.71 9.18 -14.01
N LYS A 177 -19.47 9.41 -14.39
CA LYS A 177 -19.04 10.16 -15.57
C LYS A 177 -17.87 9.46 -16.28
N GLY A 178 -17.44 10.00 -17.42
CA GLY A 178 -16.27 9.49 -18.15
C GLY A 178 -16.41 8.04 -18.60
N LYS A 179 -15.28 7.34 -18.61
CA LYS A 179 -15.20 5.97 -19.12
C LYS A 179 -15.98 4.97 -18.29
N LEU A 180 -16.00 5.15 -16.97
CA LEU A 180 -16.73 4.26 -16.06
C LEU A 180 -18.24 4.31 -16.32
N LYS A 181 -18.79 5.50 -16.63
CA LYS A 181 -20.21 5.63 -17.02
C LYS A 181 -20.54 4.86 -18.29
N GLU A 182 -19.64 4.90 -19.30
CA GLU A 182 -19.83 4.16 -20.56
C GLU A 182 -19.82 2.64 -20.33
N ILE A 183 -18.94 2.18 -19.41
CA ILE A 183 -18.86 0.76 -19.03
C ILE A 183 -20.14 0.36 -18.30
N ALA A 184 -20.51 1.09 -17.27
CA ALA A 184 -21.67 0.80 -16.41
C ALA A 184 -22.99 0.78 -17.20
N ALA A 185 -23.13 1.58 -18.25
CA ALA A 185 -24.30 1.57 -19.13
C ALA A 185 -24.54 0.25 -19.85
N ASN A 186 -23.55 -0.65 -19.89
CA ASN A 186 -23.62 -1.97 -20.55
C ASN A 186 -23.56 -3.13 -19.55
N LEU A 187 -23.60 -2.85 -18.24
CA LEU A 187 -23.62 -3.86 -17.19
C LEU A 187 -25.06 -4.14 -16.71
N ASP A 188 -25.21 -5.32 -16.15
CA ASP A 188 -26.35 -5.72 -15.33
C ASP A 188 -25.85 -6.26 -13.98
N GLU A 189 -26.77 -6.58 -13.07
CA GLU A 189 -26.44 -7.05 -11.73
C GLU A 189 -25.72 -8.42 -11.71
N GLU A 190 -25.83 -9.21 -12.79
CA GLU A 190 -25.19 -10.53 -12.95
C GLU A 190 -23.84 -10.44 -13.67
N SER A 191 -23.45 -9.24 -14.12
CA SER A 191 -22.19 -9.02 -14.82
C SER A 191 -20.97 -9.21 -13.91
N ASN A 192 -19.84 -9.60 -14.50
CA ASN A 192 -18.60 -9.71 -13.75
C ASN A 192 -18.13 -8.34 -13.22
N PRO A 193 -17.42 -8.31 -12.09
CA PRO A 193 -16.83 -7.08 -11.58
C PRO A 193 -15.90 -6.41 -12.59
N VAL A 194 -15.84 -5.09 -12.55
CA VAL A 194 -14.95 -4.28 -13.37
C VAL A 194 -13.63 -4.05 -12.63
N VAL A 195 -12.51 -4.38 -13.27
CA VAL A 195 -11.19 -4.09 -12.71
C VAL A 195 -10.72 -2.74 -13.21
N MET A 196 -10.58 -1.80 -12.29
CA MET A 196 -10.00 -0.49 -12.56
C MET A 196 -8.51 -0.52 -12.29
N LEU A 197 -7.71 -0.19 -13.29
CA LEU A 197 -6.27 -0.05 -13.18
C LEU A 197 -5.86 1.40 -13.47
N ARG A 198 -5.04 1.97 -12.59
CA ARG A 198 -4.35 3.24 -12.84
C ARG A 198 -2.85 2.97 -12.87
N LEU A 199 -2.26 3.22 -14.02
CA LEU A 199 -0.82 3.12 -14.20
C LEU A 199 -0.14 4.40 -13.68
N LEU A 200 1.05 4.24 -13.13
CA LEU A 200 1.93 5.38 -12.87
C LEU A 200 2.25 6.06 -14.20
N PRO A 201 2.12 7.38 -14.30
CA PRO A 201 2.53 8.07 -15.50
C PRO A 201 4.02 7.81 -15.72
N CYS A 202 4.34 7.20 -16.85
CA CYS A 202 5.71 7.09 -17.31
C CYS A 202 6.22 8.51 -17.61
N TRP A 203 6.93 9.11 -16.68
CA TRP A 203 7.54 10.42 -16.88
C TRP A 203 8.67 10.27 -17.92
N LYS A 204 8.30 10.41 -19.20
CA LYS A 204 9.33 10.61 -20.22
C LYS A 204 10.07 11.89 -19.82
N LYS A 205 11.37 11.78 -19.58
CA LYS A 205 12.25 12.95 -19.54
C LYS A 205 11.99 13.71 -20.82
N VAL A 206 11.41 14.88 -20.71
CA VAL A 206 11.47 15.88 -21.78
C VAL A 206 12.88 16.39 -21.70
N SER A 207 13.69 15.96 -22.65
CA SER A 207 15.06 16.44 -22.90
C SER A 207 15.04 17.87 -23.38
#